data_49f5a8bddea87c9895614e4a1f3abb34
#
_entry.id   49f5a8bddea87c9895614e4a1f3abb34
#
_cell.length_a   1.000
_cell.length_b   1.000
_cell.length_c   1.000
_cell.angle_alpha   90.00
_cell.angle_beta   90.00
_cell.angle_gamma   90.00
#
_symmetry.space_group_name_H-M   'P 1'
#
loop_
_entity.id
_entity.type
_entity.pdbx_description
1 polymer ?
#
loop_
_entity_poly.entity_id
_entity_poly.type
_entity_poly.pdbx_seq_one_letter_code
_entity_poly.pdbx_strand_id
1 'polypeptide(L)'
;MHLHACLIQLSKKPRKHFSFKLILAISIAVALCLTLFSLISLSWLKKSKKKSLSISTFGPSYQKISYKELHNATDGFSLRNLIGSGNFGNVYKGKLGLDEKNVAVKVLNLLKQGACKSFIAECEALRNIHYRNLVKILIACSSIDFEGNDFKPLVYEFMPNGSLEMWLHPEDGFKQLRSLNLLQRINIAIDVASALLYLHPHCQTPIIHYDLKPSNILLDDDLNAHISDFGLARLLSKSGKEVLLSQLSLAGVKGTVGYVALGNVS
;
A
#
# COMPACT_ATOMS: atom_id res chain seq x y z
N MET A 1 46.18 -91.05 17.85
CA MET A 1 44.93 -90.57 17.28
C MET A 1 44.93 -89.06 17.33
N HIS A 2 45.14 -88.46 16.17
CA HIS A 2 45.41 -87.02 16.08
C HIS A 2 44.11 -86.20 15.91
N LEU A 3 43.89 -85.22 16.79
CA LEU A 3 42.88 -84.21 16.62
C LEU A 3 43.49 -83.05 15.87
N HIS A 4 42.97 -82.72 14.71
CA HIS A 4 43.29 -81.54 13.95
C HIS A 4 42.55 -80.34 14.54
N ALA A 5 43.26 -79.33 15.06
CA ALA A 5 42.72 -78.10 15.41
C ALA A 5 42.60 -77.17 14.21
N CYS A 6 41.40 -76.82 13.87
CA CYS A 6 41.07 -75.86 12.79
C CYS A 6 41.22 -74.44 13.31
N LEU A 7 42.24 -73.71 12.90
CA LEU A 7 42.50 -72.32 13.19
C LEU A 7 41.64 -71.45 12.28
N ILE A 8 40.64 -70.80 12.86
CA ILE A 8 39.86 -69.76 12.16
C ILE A 8 40.67 -68.48 12.20
N GLN A 9 41.25 -68.07 11.10
CA GLN A 9 41.87 -66.76 10.88
C GLN A 9 40.76 -65.71 10.71
N LEU A 10 40.53 -64.86 11.74
CA LEU A 10 39.74 -63.66 11.66
C LEU A 10 40.53 -62.61 10.89
N SER A 11 40.13 -62.37 9.64
CA SER A 11 40.62 -61.25 8.86
C SER A 11 40.23 -59.89 9.49
N LYS A 12 41.19 -59.23 10.11
CA LYS A 12 41.04 -57.84 10.55
C LYS A 12 41.01 -56.91 9.32
N LYS A 13 39.83 -56.37 8.98
CA LYS A 13 39.67 -55.27 8.04
C LYS A 13 40.54 -54.09 8.42
N PRO A 14 41.42 -53.51 7.57
CA PRO A 14 42.27 -52.39 7.94
C PRO A 14 41.36 -51.15 8.22
N ARG A 15 41.43 -50.60 9.41
CA ARG A 15 40.89 -49.25 9.72
C ARG A 15 41.66 -48.24 8.89
N LYS A 16 40.99 -47.59 7.92
CA LYS A 16 41.53 -46.45 7.18
C LYS A 16 41.79 -45.35 8.18
N HIS A 17 43.07 -45.15 8.57
CA HIS A 17 43.52 -43.96 9.30
C HIS A 17 43.35 -42.76 8.36
N PHE A 18 42.26 -41.99 8.54
CA PHE A 18 42.13 -40.71 7.85
C PHE A 18 43.26 -39.84 8.34
N SER A 19 44.13 -39.41 7.41
CA SER A 19 45.26 -38.54 7.74
C SER A 19 44.75 -37.30 8.46
N PHE A 20 45.29 -36.99 9.64
CA PHE A 20 44.96 -35.79 10.43
C PHE A 20 44.94 -34.50 9.58
N LYS A 21 45.85 -34.43 8.59
CA LYS A 21 45.92 -33.31 7.61
C LYS A 21 44.63 -33.22 6.76
N LEU A 22 44.01 -34.37 6.37
CA LEU A 22 42.79 -34.38 5.59
C LEU A 22 41.59 -33.92 6.41
N ILE A 23 41.49 -34.32 7.67
CA ILE A 23 40.44 -33.90 8.60
C ILE A 23 40.56 -32.38 8.84
N LEU A 24 41.77 -31.88 9.06
CA LEU A 24 42.04 -30.47 9.26
C LEU A 24 41.67 -29.64 7.99
N ALA A 25 42.02 -30.13 6.79
CA ALA A 25 41.70 -29.45 5.55
C ALA A 25 40.17 -29.37 5.33
N ILE A 26 39.41 -30.46 5.61
CA ILE A 26 37.95 -30.49 5.51
C ILE A 26 37.32 -29.53 6.51
N SER A 27 37.79 -29.49 7.75
CA SER A 27 37.23 -28.59 8.78
C SER A 27 37.44 -27.09 8.43
N ILE A 28 38.62 -26.74 7.87
CA ILE A 28 38.89 -25.38 7.38
C ILE A 28 37.96 -25.04 6.19
N ALA A 29 37.78 -25.94 5.24
CA ALA A 29 36.93 -25.74 4.09
C ALA A 29 35.45 -25.53 4.50
N VAL A 30 34.93 -26.33 5.46
CA VAL A 30 33.58 -26.19 5.99
C VAL A 30 33.41 -24.84 6.72
N ALA A 31 34.39 -24.45 7.52
CA ALA A 31 34.38 -23.14 8.23
C ALA A 31 34.32 -21.96 7.23
N LEU A 32 35.14 -22.01 6.16
CA LEU A 32 35.13 -21.01 5.10
C LEU A 32 33.78 -20.97 4.34
N CYS A 33 33.19 -22.12 4.03
CA CYS A 33 31.87 -22.17 3.40
C CYS A 33 30.78 -21.58 4.28
N LEU A 34 30.79 -21.86 5.58
CA LEU A 34 29.81 -21.31 6.53
C LEU A 34 29.96 -19.79 6.69
N THR A 35 31.18 -19.28 6.72
CA THR A 35 31.43 -17.81 6.79
C THR A 35 30.97 -17.11 5.50
N LEU A 36 31.25 -17.67 4.33
CA LEU A 36 30.78 -17.14 3.03
C LEU A 36 29.26 -17.17 2.95
N PHE A 37 28.62 -18.26 3.35
CA PHE A 37 27.18 -18.37 3.37
C PHE A 37 26.54 -17.33 4.31
N SER A 38 27.12 -17.12 5.49
CA SER A 38 26.70 -16.11 6.44
C SER A 38 26.85 -14.68 5.87
N LEU A 39 27.95 -14.36 5.19
CA LEU A 39 28.15 -13.07 4.54
C LEU A 39 27.20 -12.83 3.38
N ILE A 40 26.92 -13.85 2.59
CA ILE A 40 25.93 -13.78 1.49
C ILE A 40 24.52 -13.59 2.06
N SER A 41 24.13 -14.33 3.09
CA SER A 41 22.82 -14.19 3.72
C SER A 41 22.64 -12.81 4.38
N LEU A 42 23.66 -12.29 5.04
CA LEU A 42 23.66 -10.92 5.59
C LEU A 42 23.60 -9.85 4.48
N SER A 43 24.27 -10.06 3.35
CA SER A 43 24.18 -9.16 2.19
C SER A 43 22.80 -9.22 1.53
N TRP A 44 22.19 -10.40 1.46
CA TRP A 44 20.83 -10.58 0.96
C TRP A 44 19.80 -9.93 1.88
N LEU A 45 19.94 -10.08 3.20
CA LEU A 45 19.11 -9.40 4.20
C LEU A 45 19.27 -7.87 4.14
N LYS A 46 20.48 -7.37 3.96
CA LYS A 46 20.75 -5.94 3.75
C LYS A 46 20.20 -5.44 2.41
N LYS A 47 20.29 -6.25 1.34
CA LYS A 47 19.76 -5.90 0.01
C LYS A 47 18.24 -5.99 -0.04
N SER A 48 17.62 -6.90 0.72
CA SER A 48 16.16 -6.97 0.91
C SER A 48 15.63 -5.74 1.67
N LYS A 49 16.34 -5.28 2.70
CA LYS A 49 16.00 -4.02 3.40
C LYS A 49 16.25 -2.76 2.55
N LYS A 50 17.10 -2.82 1.52
CA LYS A 50 17.42 -1.68 0.63
C LYS A 50 16.59 -1.62 -0.65
N LYS A 51 15.64 -2.52 -0.88
CA LYS A 51 14.53 -2.29 -1.81
C LYS A 51 13.45 -1.43 -1.13
N SER A 52 13.87 -0.31 -0.56
CA SER A 52 13.03 0.87 -0.45
C SER A 52 12.56 1.14 -1.88
N LEU A 53 11.29 0.87 -2.12
CA LEU A 53 10.62 1.31 -3.33
C LEU A 53 10.80 2.83 -3.35
N SER A 54 11.82 3.31 -4.04
CA SER A 54 11.93 4.72 -4.38
C SER A 54 10.80 4.96 -5.37
N ILE A 55 9.59 5.17 -4.80
CA ILE A 55 8.47 5.68 -5.58
C ILE A 55 8.95 7.04 -6.04
N SER A 56 9.37 7.09 -7.30
CA SER A 56 9.75 8.32 -7.95
C SER A 56 8.62 9.31 -7.74
N THR A 57 8.96 10.44 -7.17
CA THR A 57 8.13 11.62 -6.99
C THR A 57 7.22 11.82 -8.22
N PHE A 58 5.94 11.98 -8.00
CA PHE A 58 4.96 12.20 -9.03
C PHE A 58 5.19 13.58 -9.69
N GLY A 59 5.76 13.60 -10.91
CA GLY A 59 5.95 14.80 -11.72
C GLY A 59 7.29 15.53 -11.53
N PRO A 60 7.65 16.43 -12.45
CA PRO A 60 8.98 17.05 -12.52
C PRO A 60 9.29 18.10 -11.44
N SER A 61 8.41 18.36 -10.48
CA SER A 61 8.56 19.47 -9.52
C SER A 61 8.25 19.12 -8.06
N TYR A 62 8.13 17.82 -7.66
CA TYR A 62 7.79 17.53 -6.28
C TYR A 62 9.05 17.33 -5.42
N GLN A 63 9.25 18.26 -4.49
CA GLN A 63 10.23 18.18 -3.42
C GLN A 63 10.01 16.89 -2.59
N LYS A 64 11.11 16.21 -2.23
CA LYS A 64 11.06 15.15 -1.23
C LYS A 64 10.59 15.76 0.07
N ILE A 65 9.40 15.38 0.52
CA ILE A 65 8.89 15.81 1.81
C ILE A 65 9.39 14.87 2.91
N SER A 66 9.84 15.42 4.01
CA SER A 66 10.32 14.68 5.16
C SER A 66 9.18 14.38 6.15
N TYR A 67 9.39 13.37 7.02
CA TYR A 67 8.50 13.12 8.16
C TYR A 67 8.30 14.39 9.00
N LYS A 68 9.41 15.09 9.31
CA LYS A 68 9.38 16.31 10.13
C LYS A 68 8.50 17.41 9.53
N GLU A 69 8.56 17.60 8.20
CA GLU A 69 7.71 18.60 7.53
C GLU A 69 6.22 18.23 7.63
N LEU A 70 5.86 16.96 7.41
CA LEU A 70 4.47 16.50 7.55
C LEU A 70 4.00 16.54 9.01
N HIS A 71 4.85 16.18 9.95
CA HIS A 71 4.58 16.28 11.38
C HIS A 71 4.28 17.75 11.78
N ASN A 72 5.10 18.70 11.34
CA ASN A 72 4.88 20.11 11.60
C ASN A 72 3.61 20.62 10.89
N ALA A 73 3.41 20.24 9.61
CA ALA A 73 2.26 20.65 8.81
C ALA A 73 0.92 20.24 9.43
N THR A 74 0.90 19.14 10.19
CA THR A 74 -0.31 18.56 10.80
C THR A 74 -0.39 18.79 12.31
N ASP A 75 0.46 19.63 12.87
CA ASP A 75 0.57 19.85 14.32
C ASP A 75 0.78 18.54 15.09
N GLY A 76 1.79 17.77 14.66
CA GLY A 76 2.12 16.48 15.28
C GLY A 76 1.10 15.38 15.03
N PHE A 77 0.40 15.40 13.90
CA PHE A 77 -0.75 14.51 13.62
C PHE A 77 -1.82 14.62 14.73
N SER A 78 -2.08 15.86 15.17
CA SER A 78 -3.02 16.17 16.24
C SER A 78 -4.44 15.70 15.88
N LEU A 79 -5.17 15.22 16.89
CA LEU A 79 -6.58 14.87 16.74
C LEU A 79 -7.46 16.06 16.34
N ARG A 80 -7.03 17.31 16.61
CA ARG A 80 -7.73 18.51 16.14
C ARG A 80 -7.71 18.65 14.61
N ASN A 81 -6.69 18.10 13.97
CA ASN A 81 -6.51 18.09 12.54
C ASN A 81 -6.98 16.79 11.88
N LEU A 82 -7.51 15.84 12.66
CA LEU A 82 -8.04 14.60 12.12
C LEU A 82 -9.34 14.87 11.36
N ILE A 83 -9.35 14.61 10.05
CA ILE A 83 -10.50 14.81 9.14
C ILE A 83 -11.09 13.52 8.61
N GLY A 84 -10.42 12.36 8.83
CA GLY A 84 -10.91 11.06 8.44
C GLY A 84 -10.14 9.94 9.09
N SER A 85 -10.82 8.84 9.39
CA SER A 85 -10.22 7.61 9.90
C SER A 85 -10.75 6.43 9.10
N GLY A 86 -9.84 5.67 8.47
CA GLY A 86 -10.16 4.55 7.62
C GLY A 86 -9.54 3.24 8.09
N ASN A 87 -9.83 2.17 7.34
CA ASN A 87 -9.31 0.84 7.69
C ASN A 87 -7.77 0.81 7.74
N PHE A 88 -7.10 1.52 6.83
CA PHE A 88 -5.65 1.44 6.71
C PHE A 88 -4.90 2.65 7.26
N GLY A 89 -5.57 3.64 7.83
CA GLY A 89 -4.91 4.81 8.40
C GLY A 89 -5.82 6.00 8.63
N ASN A 90 -5.20 7.07 9.07
CA ASN A 90 -5.87 8.32 9.40
C ASN A 90 -5.51 9.41 8.41
N VAL A 91 -6.42 10.36 8.19
CA VAL A 91 -6.24 11.52 7.33
C VAL A 91 -6.28 12.79 8.17
N TYR A 92 -5.26 13.60 8.04
CA TYR A 92 -5.13 14.85 8.77
C TYR A 92 -5.13 16.04 7.82
N LYS A 93 -5.79 17.12 8.20
CA LYS A 93 -5.61 18.43 7.56
C LYS A 93 -4.23 18.95 7.92
N GLY A 94 -3.52 19.50 6.94
CA GLY A 94 -2.21 20.09 7.13
C GLY A 94 -2.06 21.35 6.30
N LYS A 95 -0.98 22.10 6.58
CA LYS A 95 -0.56 23.27 5.81
C LYS A 95 0.86 23.05 5.30
N LEU A 96 1.06 23.12 3.99
CA LEU A 96 2.35 22.90 3.36
C LEU A 96 2.79 24.07 2.48
N GLY A 97 4.12 24.22 2.39
CA GLY A 97 4.76 25.24 1.57
C GLY A 97 4.74 26.63 2.21
N LEU A 98 5.40 27.58 1.55
CA LEU A 98 5.49 28.97 2.00
C LEU A 98 4.13 29.68 2.00
N ASP A 99 3.23 29.27 1.10
CA ASP A 99 1.88 29.82 0.97
C ASP A 99 0.87 29.16 1.93
N GLU A 100 1.34 28.33 2.87
CA GLU A 100 0.49 27.58 3.81
C GLU A 100 -0.72 26.91 3.17
N LYS A 101 -0.53 26.28 2.00
CA LYS A 101 -1.60 25.63 1.27
C LYS A 101 -2.20 24.47 2.08
N ASN A 102 -3.53 24.47 2.22
CA ASN A 102 -4.23 23.36 2.85
C ASN A 102 -4.07 22.07 2.04
N VAL A 103 -3.73 20.99 2.74
CA VAL A 103 -3.56 19.66 2.20
C VAL A 103 -4.23 18.61 3.10
N ALA A 104 -4.54 17.45 2.55
CA ALA A 104 -4.96 16.27 3.30
C ALA A 104 -3.81 15.25 3.34
N VAL A 105 -3.35 14.89 4.53
CA VAL A 105 -2.23 13.97 4.76
C VAL A 105 -2.77 12.65 5.28
N LYS A 106 -2.78 11.61 4.43
CA LYS A 106 -3.15 10.25 4.81
C LYS A 106 -1.92 9.53 5.33
N VAL A 107 -1.94 9.13 6.59
CA VAL A 107 -0.89 8.36 7.27
C VAL A 107 -1.36 6.92 7.42
N LEU A 108 -0.63 5.99 6.81
CA LEU A 108 -1.01 4.58 6.85
C LEU A 108 -0.52 3.90 8.13
N ASN A 109 -1.37 3.07 8.70
CA ASN A 109 -1.00 2.16 9.78
C ASN A 109 -0.39 0.89 9.19
N LEU A 110 0.93 0.85 9.07
CA LEU A 110 1.67 -0.24 8.43
C LEU A 110 1.64 -1.55 9.22
N LEU A 111 1.17 -1.54 10.47
CA LEU A 111 0.94 -2.75 11.27
C LEU A 111 -0.32 -3.50 10.82
N LYS A 112 -1.26 -2.82 10.16
CA LYS A 112 -2.47 -3.47 9.63
C LYS A 112 -2.14 -4.27 8.37
N GLN A 113 -2.61 -5.52 8.36
CA GLN A 113 -2.47 -6.38 7.20
C GLN A 113 -3.15 -5.75 5.97
N GLY A 114 -2.39 -5.64 4.87
CA GLY A 114 -2.89 -5.03 3.63
C GLY A 114 -2.58 -3.54 3.46
N ALA A 115 -2.15 -2.80 4.50
CA ALA A 115 -1.86 -1.37 4.39
C ALA A 115 -0.81 -1.04 3.31
N CYS A 116 0.29 -1.80 3.22
CA CYS A 116 1.27 -1.63 2.16
C CYS A 116 0.71 -1.91 0.76
N LYS A 117 -0.20 -2.90 0.62
CA LYS A 117 -0.86 -3.20 -0.65
C LYS A 117 -1.82 -2.08 -1.05
N SER A 118 -2.56 -1.52 -0.09
CA SER A 118 -3.42 -0.36 -0.28
C SER A 118 -2.62 0.86 -0.76
N PHE A 119 -1.48 1.16 -0.10
CA PHE A 119 -0.59 2.23 -0.52
C PHE A 119 -0.12 2.08 -1.96
N ILE A 120 0.36 0.90 -2.34
CA ILE A 120 0.82 0.61 -3.70
C ILE A 120 -0.33 0.78 -4.71
N ALA A 121 -1.50 0.21 -4.41
CA ALA A 121 -2.67 0.29 -5.27
C ALA A 121 -3.08 1.75 -5.53
N GLU A 122 -3.09 2.58 -4.48
CA GLU A 122 -3.43 4.00 -4.57
C GLU A 122 -2.39 4.79 -5.37
N CYS A 123 -1.10 4.52 -5.14
CA CYS A 123 -0.02 5.09 -5.93
C CYS A 123 -0.09 4.69 -7.41
N GLU A 124 -0.31 3.42 -7.71
CA GLU A 124 -0.39 2.92 -9.09
C GLU A 124 -1.61 3.46 -9.82
N ALA A 125 -2.78 3.48 -9.15
CA ALA A 125 -4.02 3.98 -9.73
C ALA A 125 -3.92 5.47 -10.08
N LEU A 126 -3.35 6.30 -9.20
CA LEU A 126 -3.34 7.75 -9.35
C LEU A 126 -2.06 8.31 -10.01
N ARG A 127 -1.05 7.48 -10.26
CA ARG A 127 0.26 7.92 -10.77
C ARG A 127 0.20 8.70 -12.08
N ASN A 128 -0.65 8.25 -13.01
CA ASN A 128 -0.71 8.77 -14.37
C ASN A 128 -2.11 9.32 -14.71
N ILE A 129 -2.95 9.50 -13.68
CA ILE A 129 -4.33 9.92 -13.87
C ILE A 129 -4.49 11.35 -13.39
N HIS A 130 -4.93 12.21 -14.30
CA HIS A 130 -5.27 13.60 -14.02
C HIS A 130 -6.64 13.84 -14.62
N TYR A 131 -7.66 13.79 -13.80
CA TYR A 131 -9.03 14.07 -14.22
C TYR A 131 -9.71 14.97 -13.19
N ARG A 132 -10.52 15.91 -13.67
CA ARG A 132 -11.09 16.96 -12.83
C ARG A 132 -11.91 16.44 -11.64
N ASN A 133 -12.61 15.32 -11.81
CA ASN A 133 -13.46 14.73 -10.78
C ASN A 133 -12.77 13.57 -10.01
N LEU A 134 -11.44 13.57 -9.96
CA LEU A 134 -10.63 12.69 -9.11
C LEU A 134 -9.79 13.53 -8.16
N VAL A 135 -9.71 13.13 -6.90
CA VAL A 135 -8.84 13.80 -5.93
C VAL A 135 -7.39 13.70 -6.35
N LYS A 136 -6.72 14.83 -6.46
CA LYS A 136 -5.34 14.91 -6.91
C LYS A 136 -4.38 14.50 -5.81
N ILE A 137 -3.54 13.50 -6.08
CA ILE A 137 -2.39 13.20 -5.25
C ILE A 137 -1.28 14.20 -5.55
N LEU A 138 -0.77 14.84 -4.51
CA LEU A 138 0.30 15.82 -4.59
C LEU A 138 1.65 15.18 -4.35
N ILE A 139 1.75 14.34 -3.30
CA ILE A 139 2.98 13.67 -2.89
C ILE A 139 2.66 12.25 -2.43
N ALA A 140 3.47 11.30 -2.87
CA ALA A 140 3.53 9.95 -2.31
C ALA A 140 4.99 9.65 -2.00
N CYS A 141 5.30 9.35 -0.75
CA CYS A 141 6.67 9.06 -0.37
C CYS A 141 6.77 7.88 0.61
N SER A 142 7.98 7.38 0.77
CA SER A 142 8.35 6.45 1.81
C SER A 142 9.50 7.07 2.58
N SER A 143 9.33 7.24 3.87
CA SER A 143 10.26 7.90 4.78
C SER A 143 10.40 7.07 6.05
N ILE A 144 11.09 7.60 7.04
CA ILE A 144 11.27 7.01 8.37
C ILE A 144 10.80 8.05 9.38
N ASP A 145 10.05 7.62 10.39
CA ASP A 145 9.62 8.46 11.50
C ASP A 145 10.76 8.75 12.49
N PHE A 146 10.49 9.47 13.58
CA PHE A 146 11.49 9.80 14.61
C PHE A 146 11.97 8.58 15.40
N GLU A 147 11.22 7.48 15.40
CA GLU A 147 11.54 6.23 16.10
C GLU A 147 12.29 5.24 15.20
N GLY A 148 12.45 5.55 13.91
CA GLY A 148 13.10 4.69 12.93
C GLY A 148 12.16 3.69 12.23
N ASN A 149 10.85 3.84 12.39
CA ASN A 149 9.86 2.99 11.71
C ASN A 149 9.56 3.49 10.29
N ASP A 150 9.16 2.56 9.42
CA ASP A 150 8.69 2.91 8.08
C ASP A 150 7.47 3.84 8.15
N PHE A 151 7.51 4.93 7.40
CA PHE A 151 6.46 5.93 7.29
C PHE A 151 6.07 6.13 5.83
N LYS A 152 4.81 5.87 5.49
CA LYS A 152 4.27 5.93 4.12
C LYS A 152 3.07 6.88 4.06
N PRO A 153 3.30 8.18 3.90
CA PRO A 153 2.24 9.16 3.74
C PRO A 153 1.83 9.30 2.28
N LEU A 154 0.56 9.65 2.10
CA LEU A 154 0.00 10.18 0.85
C LEU A 154 -0.54 11.58 1.13
N VAL A 155 -0.15 12.54 0.32
CA VAL A 155 -0.61 13.93 0.44
C VAL A 155 -1.49 14.27 -0.74
N TYR A 156 -2.68 14.76 -0.45
CA TYR A 156 -3.70 15.12 -1.43
C TYR A 156 -4.05 16.61 -1.35
N GLU A 157 -4.66 17.11 -2.39
CA GLU A 157 -5.38 18.37 -2.30
C GLU A 157 -6.48 18.27 -1.24
N PHE A 158 -6.72 19.39 -0.54
CA PHE A 158 -7.72 19.43 0.52
C PHE A 158 -9.09 19.78 -0.04
N MET A 159 -10.10 19.00 0.33
CA MET A 159 -11.50 19.18 -0.07
C MET A 159 -12.28 19.82 1.11
N PRO A 160 -12.59 21.12 1.05
CA PRO A 160 -13.07 21.85 2.20
C PRO A 160 -14.49 21.45 2.63
N ASN A 161 -15.31 20.99 1.71
CA ASN A 161 -16.69 20.59 2.00
C ASN A 161 -16.80 19.11 2.46
N GLY A 162 -15.66 18.40 2.62
CA GLY A 162 -15.63 17.04 3.16
C GLY A 162 -16.28 16.01 2.23
N SER A 163 -16.81 14.94 2.79
CA SER A 163 -17.40 13.84 2.03
C SER A 163 -18.91 14.04 1.77
N LEU A 164 -19.40 13.48 0.67
CA LEU A 164 -20.85 13.43 0.35
C LEU A 164 -21.65 12.74 1.46
N GLU A 165 -21.06 11.78 2.18
CA GLU A 165 -21.68 11.13 3.33
C GLU A 165 -22.13 12.15 4.38
N MET A 166 -21.30 13.15 4.69
CA MET A 166 -21.61 14.19 5.67
C MET A 166 -22.78 15.12 5.23
N TRP A 167 -23.07 15.17 3.92
CA TRP A 167 -24.17 15.96 3.34
C TRP A 167 -25.46 15.15 3.20
N LEU A 168 -25.35 13.83 3.03
CA LEU A 168 -26.50 12.93 2.96
C LEU A 168 -27.01 12.55 4.35
N HIS A 169 -26.08 12.41 5.31
CA HIS A 169 -26.34 12.00 6.69
C HIS A 169 -25.70 12.97 7.67
N PRO A 170 -26.12 14.25 7.68
CA PRO A 170 -25.57 15.24 8.61
C PRO A 170 -25.94 14.89 10.05
N GLU A 171 -24.97 15.08 10.96
CA GLU A 171 -25.20 14.99 12.40
C GLU A 171 -26.26 16.03 12.85
N ASP A 172 -26.99 15.74 13.94
CA ASP A 172 -28.18 16.51 14.36
C ASP A 172 -27.96 18.03 14.48
N GLY A 173 -26.78 18.48 14.86
CA GLY A 173 -26.44 19.91 14.93
C GLY A 173 -26.17 20.59 13.58
N PHE A 174 -25.99 19.85 12.50
CA PHE A 174 -25.59 20.36 11.18
C PHE A 174 -26.64 20.21 10.08
N LYS A 175 -27.81 19.67 10.38
CA LYS A 175 -28.87 19.37 9.41
C LYS A 175 -29.32 20.58 8.57
N GLN A 176 -29.34 21.79 9.16
CA GLN A 176 -29.71 23.01 8.44
C GLN A 176 -28.58 23.58 7.59
N LEU A 177 -27.31 23.32 7.97
CA LEU A 177 -26.12 23.86 7.30
C LEU A 177 -25.67 23.00 6.13
N ARG A 178 -25.99 21.70 6.14
CA ARG A 178 -25.57 20.72 5.12
C ARG A 178 -26.80 20.14 4.42
N SER A 179 -27.38 20.91 3.51
CA SER A 179 -28.48 20.46 2.68
C SER A 179 -28.15 20.65 1.21
N LEU A 180 -28.21 19.57 0.44
CA LEU A 180 -28.05 19.61 -1.01
C LEU A 180 -29.43 19.69 -1.68
N ASN A 181 -29.63 20.71 -2.51
CA ASN A 181 -30.81 20.79 -3.36
C ASN A 181 -30.75 19.76 -4.51
N LEU A 182 -31.85 19.58 -5.24
CA LEU A 182 -31.94 18.58 -6.31
C LEU A 182 -30.88 18.79 -7.40
N LEU A 183 -30.65 20.04 -7.82
CA LEU A 183 -29.67 20.35 -8.86
C LEU A 183 -28.25 20.01 -8.43
N GLN A 184 -27.86 20.33 -7.20
CA GLN A 184 -26.56 19.97 -6.65
C GLN A 184 -26.38 18.45 -6.60
N ARG A 185 -27.40 17.69 -6.19
CA ARG A 185 -27.35 16.22 -6.19
C ARG A 185 -27.16 15.64 -7.59
N ILE A 186 -27.84 16.22 -8.60
CA ILE A 186 -27.70 15.81 -9.99
C ILE A 186 -26.29 16.12 -10.49
N ASN A 187 -25.74 17.30 -10.21
CA ASN A 187 -24.38 17.69 -10.61
C ASN A 187 -23.34 16.76 -10.00
N ILE A 188 -23.44 16.45 -8.71
CA ILE A 188 -22.59 15.48 -8.03
C ILE A 188 -22.65 14.10 -8.70
N ALA A 189 -23.85 13.63 -9.05
CA ALA A 189 -24.02 12.36 -9.75
C ALA A 189 -23.37 12.37 -11.14
N ILE A 190 -23.49 13.48 -11.89
CA ILE A 190 -22.84 13.67 -13.20
C ILE A 190 -21.31 13.66 -13.05
N ASP A 191 -20.77 14.34 -12.05
CA ASP A 191 -19.33 14.37 -11.79
C ASP A 191 -18.78 12.97 -11.49
N VAL A 192 -19.45 12.22 -10.63
CA VAL A 192 -19.09 10.83 -10.30
C VAL A 192 -19.17 9.94 -11.54
N ALA A 193 -20.25 10.03 -12.32
CA ALA A 193 -20.42 9.27 -13.55
C ALA A 193 -19.31 9.61 -14.58
N SER A 194 -18.96 10.88 -14.69
CA SER A 194 -17.90 11.37 -15.59
C SER A 194 -16.51 10.81 -15.17
N ALA A 195 -16.23 10.77 -13.86
CA ALA A 195 -15.00 10.16 -13.34
C ALA A 195 -14.94 8.65 -13.64
N LEU A 196 -16.05 7.92 -13.44
CA LEU A 196 -16.11 6.49 -13.74
C LEU A 196 -15.96 6.21 -15.24
N LEU A 197 -16.60 7.03 -16.08
CA LEU A 197 -16.45 6.95 -17.54
C LEU A 197 -14.97 7.15 -17.94
N TYR A 198 -14.27 8.07 -17.30
CA TYR A 198 -12.84 8.26 -17.53
C TYR A 198 -12.00 7.06 -17.08
N LEU A 199 -12.25 6.52 -15.88
CA LEU A 199 -11.47 5.42 -15.31
C LEU A 199 -11.59 4.10 -16.09
N HIS A 200 -12.73 3.84 -16.74
CA HIS A 200 -12.98 2.57 -17.40
C HIS A 200 -12.45 2.54 -18.85
N PRO A 201 -13.06 3.24 -19.83
CA PRO A 201 -12.64 3.13 -21.24
C PRO A 201 -11.52 4.10 -21.63
N HIS A 202 -11.39 5.26 -20.98
CA HIS A 202 -10.47 6.32 -21.42
C HIS A 202 -9.05 6.20 -20.84
N CYS A 203 -8.85 5.40 -19.78
CA CYS A 203 -7.51 5.10 -19.30
C CYS A 203 -6.82 4.06 -20.19
N GLN A 204 -5.49 4.23 -20.41
CA GLN A 204 -4.69 3.23 -21.13
C GLN A 204 -4.80 1.83 -20.50
N THR A 205 -4.91 1.79 -19.19
CA THR A 205 -5.22 0.61 -18.39
C THR A 205 -6.46 0.93 -17.57
N PRO A 206 -7.62 0.31 -17.86
CA PRO A 206 -8.85 0.57 -17.11
C PRO A 206 -8.66 0.30 -15.62
N ILE A 207 -9.31 1.10 -14.79
CA ILE A 207 -9.20 1.04 -13.34
C ILE A 207 -10.59 0.83 -12.75
N ILE A 208 -10.71 -0.21 -11.90
CA ILE A 208 -11.92 -0.44 -11.11
C ILE A 208 -11.64 0.00 -9.68
N HIS A 209 -12.49 0.85 -9.14
CA HIS A 209 -12.30 1.47 -7.82
C HIS A 209 -12.51 0.48 -6.66
N TYR A 210 -13.50 -0.40 -6.72
CA TYR A 210 -13.90 -1.41 -5.74
C TYR A 210 -14.42 -0.91 -4.40
N ASP A 211 -14.43 0.39 -4.10
CA ASP A 211 -14.98 0.92 -2.84
C ASP A 211 -15.69 2.27 -3.07
N LEU A 212 -16.51 2.36 -4.13
CA LEU A 212 -17.27 3.56 -4.39
C LEU A 212 -18.45 3.67 -3.41
N LYS A 213 -18.43 4.73 -2.61
CA LYS A 213 -19.43 5.03 -1.58
C LYS A 213 -19.42 6.53 -1.26
N PRO A 214 -20.47 7.09 -0.64
CA PRO A 214 -20.55 8.52 -0.35
C PRO A 214 -19.39 9.07 0.49
N SER A 215 -18.83 8.28 1.39
CA SER A 215 -17.65 8.71 2.19
C SER A 215 -16.36 8.82 1.38
N ASN A 216 -16.29 8.22 0.18
CA ASN A 216 -15.16 8.31 -0.74
C ASN A 216 -15.40 9.29 -1.91
N ILE A 217 -16.49 10.05 -1.87
CA ILE A 217 -16.80 11.16 -2.77
C ILE A 217 -16.61 12.45 -1.96
N LEU A 218 -15.62 13.25 -2.31
CA LEU A 218 -15.29 14.49 -1.62
C LEU A 218 -15.78 15.69 -2.43
N LEU A 219 -16.11 16.78 -1.75
CA LEU A 219 -16.64 17.99 -2.37
C LEU A 219 -15.65 19.15 -2.21
N ASP A 220 -15.36 19.82 -3.31
CA ASP A 220 -14.54 21.03 -3.33
C ASP A 220 -15.32 22.29 -2.88
N ASP A 221 -14.72 23.48 -2.98
CA ASP A 221 -15.35 24.74 -2.59
C ASP A 221 -16.66 25.04 -3.34
N ASP A 222 -16.76 24.57 -4.60
CA ASP A 222 -17.91 24.79 -5.48
C ASP A 222 -18.93 23.64 -5.41
N LEU A 223 -18.76 22.67 -4.52
CA LEU A 223 -19.53 21.43 -4.40
C LEU A 223 -19.40 20.49 -5.60
N ASN A 224 -18.34 20.61 -6.42
CA ASN A 224 -18.03 19.60 -7.42
C ASN A 224 -17.53 18.33 -6.75
N ALA A 225 -17.91 17.18 -7.28
CA ALA A 225 -17.54 15.91 -6.69
C ALA A 225 -16.22 15.36 -7.24
N HIS A 226 -15.41 14.83 -6.31
CA HIS A 226 -14.13 14.19 -6.61
C HIS A 226 -14.07 12.80 -5.95
N ILE A 227 -13.81 11.74 -6.74
CA ILE A 227 -13.63 10.39 -6.20
C ILE A 227 -12.26 10.30 -5.52
N SER A 228 -12.24 9.69 -4.34
CA SER A 228 -11.05 9.51 -3.49
C SER A 228 -10.91 8.05 -3.03
N ASP A 229 -9.82 7.73 -2.30
CA ASP A 229 -9.51 6.44 -1.67
C ASP A 229 -9.42 5.25 -2.64
N PHE A 230 -8.38 5.26 -3.47
CA PHE A 230 -8.06 4.19 -4.42
C PHE A 230 -7.32 3.00 -3.79
N GLY A 231 -7.36 2.85 -2.46
CA GLY A 231 -6.63 1.79 -1.74
C GLY A 231 -7.06 0.37 -2.08
N LEU A 232 -8.27 0.17 -2.60
CA LEU A 232 -8.76 -1.11 -3.11
C LEU A 232 -8.78 -1.19 -4.63
N ALA A 233 -8.41 -0.13 -5.34
CA ALA A 233 -8.47 -0.08 -6.80
C ALA A 233 -7.59 -1.15 -7.47
N ARG A 234 -7.98 -1.55 -8.69
CA ARG A 234 -7.26 -2.53 -9.51
C ARG A 234 -7.17 -2.05 -10.94
N LEU A 235 -5.96 -2.17 -11.49
CA LEU A 235 -5.70 -1.96 -12.90
C LEU A 235 -6.04 -3.24 -13.67
N LEU A 236 -6.85 -3.12 -14.73
CA LEU A 236 -7.19 -4.23 -15.61
C LEU A 236 -6.13 -4.37 -16.69
N SER A 237 -5.28 -5.39 -16.59
CA SER A 237 -4.30 -5.69 -17.65
C SER A 237 -5.00 -6.03 -18.96
N LYS A 238 -4.53 -5.47 -20.09
CA LYS A 238 -5.02 -5.78 -21.44
C LYS A 238 -4.86 -7.26 -21.86
N SER A 239 -4.07 -8.01 -21.11
CA SER A 239 -3.66 -9.40 -21.43
C SER A 239 -4.63 -10.49 -20.98
N GLY A 240 -5.75 -10.16 -20.31
CA GLY A 240 -6.55 -11.30 -19.95
C GLY A 240 -7.83 -11.09 -19.18
N LYS A 241 -8.94 -11.31 -19.86
CA LYS A 241 -10.21 -11.65 -19.21
C LYS A 241 -10.08 -12.82 -18.21
N GLU A 242 -9.14 -13.76 -18.44
CA GLU A 242 -8.90 -14.92 -17.58
C GLU A 242 -8.21 -14.58 -16.25
N VAL A 243 -7.26 -13.63 -16.23
CA VAL A 243 -6.60 -13.19 -15.00
C VAL A 243 -7.57 -12.44 -14.10
N LEU A 244 -8.53 -11.72 -14.67
CA LEU A 244 -9.57 -11.02 -13.93
C LEU A 244 -10.50 -11.98 -13.18
N LEU A 245 -10.96 -13.04 -13.84
CA LEU A 245 -11.87 -14.02 -13.21
C LEU A 245 -11.18 -14.83 -12.11
N SER A 246 -9.93 -15.24 -12.32
CA SER A 246 -9.15 -15.97 -11.30
C SER A 246 -8.76 -15.11 -10.10
N GLN A 247 -8.51 -13.80 -10.30
CA GLN A 247 -8.25 -12.86 -9.21
C GLN A 247 -9.52 -12.43 -8.48
N LEU A 248 -10.66 -12.40 -9.16
CA LEU A 248 -11.97 -12.13 -8.54
C LEU A 248 -12.44 -13.33 -7.70
N SER A 249 -12.20 -14.55 -8.14
CA SER A 249 -12.58 -15.77 -7.40
C SER A 249 -11.71 -16.06 -6.16
N LEU A 250 -10.43 -15.64 -6.17
CA LEU A 250 -9.50 -15.81 -5.04
C LEU A 250 -9.55 -14.67 -4.00
N ALA A 251 -10.18 -13.55 -4.34
CA ALA A 251 -10.31 -12.40 -3.45
C ALA A 251 -11.75 -12.34 -3.01
N GLY A 252 -12.06 -12.79 -1.80
CA GLY A 252 -13.39 -12.62 -1.20
C GLY A 252 -13.98 -11.21 -1.41
N VAL A 253 -15.24 -11.02 -1.15
CA VAL A 253 -15.99 -9.77 -1.35
C VAL A 253 -15.14 -8.57 -0.94
N LYS A 254 -14.75 -7.73 -1.92
CA LYS A 254 -13.99 -6.50 -1.67
C LYS A 254 -14.94 -5.32 -1.77
N GLY A 255 -14.80 -4.40 -0.83
CA GLY A 255 -15.62 -3.21 -0.76
C GLY A 255 -16.31 -3.09 0.59
N THR A 256 -17.08 -2.01 0.76
CA THR A 256 -17.83 -1.73 1.99
C THR A 256 -19.19 -2.41 1.92
N VAL A 257 -19.56 -3.15 2.99
CA VAL A 257 -20.88 -3.80 3.11
C VAL A 257 -21.98 -2.76 2.89
N GLY A 258 -22.97 -3.10 2.07
CA GLY A 258 -24.06 -2.18 1.66
C GLY A 258 -23.81 -1.46 0.33
N TYR A 259 -22.55 -1.43 -0.16
CA TYR A 259 -22.16 -0.78 -1.42
C TYR A 259 -21.59 -1.74 -2.46
N VAL A 260 -21.41 -3.00 -2.10
CA VAL A 260 -20.94 -4.04 -3.02
C VAL A 260 -22.10 -4.48 -3.94
N ALA A 261 -21.83 -4.60 -5.24
CA ALA A 261 -22.82 -5.10 -6.19
C ALA A 261 -23.25 -6.54 -5.84
N LEU A 262 -24.56 -6.82 -5.90
CA LEU A 262 -25.16 -8.10 -5.50
C LEU A 262 -24.56 -9.32 -6.23
N GLY A 263 -24.05 -9.18 -7.44
CA GLY A 263 -23.42 -10.25 -8.21
C GLY A 263 -22.03 -10.70 -7.70
N ASN A 264 -21.46 -9.99 -6.74
CA ASN A 264 -20.12 -10.29 -6.17
C ASN A 264 -20.18 -10.98 -4.80
N VAL A 265 -21.39 -11.36 -4.36
CA VAL A 265 -21.65 -12.06 -3.09
C VAL A 265 -22.03 -13.51 -3.43
N SER A 266 -21.03 -14.31 -3.82
CA SER A 266 -21.22 -15.77 -4.00
C SER A 266 -19.98 -16.52 -3.52
#